data_74ec3cb158344851c5205239df2ec1f3
#
_entry.id   74ec3cb158344851c5205239df2ec1f3
#
_cell.length_a   1.000
_cell.length_b   1.000
_cell.length_c   1.000
_cell.angle_alpha   90.00
_cell.angle_beta   90.00
_cell.angle_gamma   90.00
#
_symmetry.space_group_name_H-M   'P 1'
#
loop_
_entity.id
_entity.type
_entity.pdbx_description
1 polymer ?
#
loop_
_entity_poly.entity_id
_entity_poly.type
_entity_poly.pdbx_seq_one_letter_code
_entity_poly.pdbx_strand_id
1 'polypeptide(L)' 'MMKHTIALVDDDRNILTSLSIALEKEGFNIQTYLDGESALIGLSRTPPDLAVIDIKMPRMDGEELLKKLRKK' A
#
# COMPACT_ATOMS: atom_id res chain seq x y z
N MET A 1 -17.77 -11.12 -10.47
CA MET A 1 -17.01 -11.38 -9.25
C MET A 1 -16.27 -10.12 -8.79
N MET A 2 -16.35 -9.86 -7.50
CA MET A 2 -15.60 -8.72 -6.95
C MET A 2 -14.14 -9.08 -6.80
N LYS A 3 -13.26 -8.18 -7.26
CA LYS A 3 -11.82 -8.34 -7.07
C LYS A 3 -11.43 -7.82 -5.70
N HIS A 4 -10.53 -8.52 -5.05
CA HIS A 4 -9.92 -8.01 -3.82
C HIS A 4 -8.89 -6.94 -4.16
N THR A 5 -8.75 -5.97 -3.29
CA THR A 5 -7.81 -4.86 -3.46
C THR A 5 -6.63 -5.02 -2.52
N ILE A 6 -5.43 -4.91 -3.07
CA ILE A 6 -4.20 -4.97 -2.29
C ILE A 6 -3.48 -3.63 -2.45
N ALA A 7 -3.10 -3.04 -1.33
CA ALA A 7 -2.29 -1.82 -1.33
C ALA A 7 -0.84 -2.18 -1.09
N LEU A 8 0.05 -1.60 -1.88
CA LEU A 8 1.50 -1.79 -1.76
C LEU A 8 2.12 -0.45 -1.40
N VAL A 9 2.85 -0.40 -0.30
CA VAL A 9 3.50 0.82 0.15
C VAL A 9 5.00 0.56 0.25
N ASP A 10 5.77 1.18 -0.62
CA ASP A 10 7.22 0.99 -0.69
C ASP A 10 7.83 2.19 -1.41
N ASP A 11 9.00 2.65 -0.95
CA ASP A 11 9.67 3.77 -1.59
C ASP A 11 10.44 3.36 -2.84
N ASP A 12 10.56 2.06 -3.12
CA ASP A 12 11.21 1.55 -4.32
C ASP A 12 10.18 1.37 -5.44
N ARG A 13 10.23 2.27 -6.41
CA ARG A 13 9.31 2.27 -7.54
C ARG A 13 9.39 0.97 -8.36
N ASN A 14 10.58 0.40 -8.49
CA ASN A 14 10.76 -0.84 -9.27
C ASN A 14 10.07 -2.02 -8.59
N ILE A 15 10.14 -2.08 -7.27
CA ILE A 15 9.46 -3.13 -6.50
C ILE A 15 7.95 -2.98 -6.67
N LEU A 16 7.43 -1.77 -6.55
CA LEU A 16 5.99 -1.52 -6.73
C LEU A 16 5.52 -1.95 -8.11
N THR A 17 6.27 -1.59 -9.15
CA THR A 17 5.92 -1.95 -10.52
C THR A 17 5.90 -3.46 -10.72
N SER A 18 6.95 -4.14 -10.27
CA SER A 18 7.07 -5.60 -10.43
C SER A 18 5.96 -6.34 -9.70
N LEU A 19 5.70 -5.96 -8.45
CA LEU A 19 4.66 -6.60 -7.65
C LEU A 19 3.27 -6.31 -8.21
N SER A 20 3.04 -5.08 -8.67
CA SER A 20 1.75 -4.71 -9.27
C SER A 20 1.43 -5.58 -10.47
N ILE A 21 2.39 -5.74 -11.37
CA ILE A 21 2.20 -6.54 -12.57
C ILE A 21 1.86 -7.99 -12.19
N ALA A 22 2.65 -8.56 -11.27
CA ALA A 22 2.46 -9.95 -10.86
C ALA A 22 1.09 -10.17 -10.21
N LEU A 23 0.70 -9.28 -9.31
CA LEU A 23 -0.56 -9.43 -8.58
C LEU A 23 -1.78 -9.13 -9.45
N GLU A 24 -1.66 -8.16 -10.37
CA GLU A 24 -2.75 -7.89 -11.30
C GLU A 24 -3.04 -9.07 -12.21
N LYS A 25 -2.01 -9.82 -12.59
CA LYS A 25 -2.19 -11.06 -13.36
C LYS A 25 -2.97 -12.11 -12.59
N GLU A 26 -2.89 -12.08 -11.26
CA GLU A 26 -3.65 -13.00 -10.43
C GLU A 26 -5.08 -12.52 -10.15
N GLY A 27 -5.46 -11.38 -10.70
CA GLY A 27 -6.82 -10.87 -10.61
C GLY A 27 -7.07 -9.87 -9.49
N PHE A 28 -6.02 -9.35 -8.85
CA PHE A 28 -6.19 -8.34 -7.79
C PHE A 28 -6.23 -6.93 -8.36
N ASN A 29 -6.97 -6.05 -7.68
CA ASN A 29 -6.83 -4.62 -7.88
C ASN A 29 -5.67 -4.13 -7.03
N ILE A 30 -4.80 -3.30 -7.58
CA ILE A 30 -3.60 -2.87 -6.88
C ILE A 30 -3.61 -1.35 -6.70
N GLN A 31 -3.34 -0.92 -5.47
CA GLN A 31 -3.10 0.48 -5.13
C GLN A 31 -1.64 0.58 -4.73
N THR A 32 -0.92 1.57 -5.24
CA THR A 32 0.50 1.74 -4.90
C THR A 32 0.76 3.11 -4.31
N TYR A 33 1.64 3.15 -3.33
CA TYR A 33 2.05 4.38 -2.66
C TYR A 33 3.56 4.37 -2.47
N LEU A 34 4.21 5.49 -2.73
CA LEU A 34 5.66 5.62 -2.64
C LEU A 34 6.15 6.10 -1.28
N ASP A 35 5.24 6.60 -0.45
CA ASP A 35 5.60 7.09 0.88
C ASP A 35 4.43 6.93 1.85
N GLY A 36 4.74 7.12 3.14
CA GLY A 36 3.75 6.93 4.19
C GLY A 36 2.64 7.96 4.19
N GLU A 37 2.94 9.20 3.83
CA GLU A 37 1.91 10.25 3.81
C GLU A 37 0.86 9.99 2.74
N SER A 38 1.31 9.67 1.53
CA SER A 38 0.40 9.32 0.43
C SER A 38 -0.43 8.10 0.80
N ALA A 39 0.21 7.10 1.41
CA ALA A 39 -0.48 5.89 1.83
C ALA A 39 -1.52 6.20 2.88
N LEU A 40 -1.20 7.01 3.87
CA LEU A 40 -2.14 7.36 4.93
C LEU A 40 -3.41 8.00 4.36
N ILE A 41 -3.25 8.94 3.43
CA ILE A 41 -4.38 9.60 2.78
C ILE A 41 -5.18 8.61 1.95
N GLY A 42 -4.49 7.87 1.08
CA GLY A 42 -5.15 6.94 0.16
C GLY A 42 -5.85 5.79 0.85
N LEU A 43 -5.19 5.18 1.84
CA LEU A 43 -5.77 4.04 2.58
C LEU A 43 -6.94 4.47 3.45
N SER A 44 -6.94 5.72 3.93
CA SER A 44 -8.06 6.25 4.70
C SER A 44 -9.28 6.49 3.84
N ARG A 45 -9.07 6.92 2.59
CA ARG A 45 -10.18 7.18 1.66
C ARG A 45 -10.71 5.92 1.01
N THR A 46 -9.82 5.02 0.66
CA THR A 46 -10.17 3.79 -0.08
C THR A 46 -9.48 2.61 0.59
N PRO A 47 -10.04 2.09 1.68
CA PRO A 47 -9.41 0.99 2.40
C PRO A 47 -9.28 -0.26 1.53
N PRO A 48 -8.09 -0.88 1.49
CA PRO A 48 -7.90 -2.13 0.77
C PRO A 48 -8.31 -3.33 1.62
N ASP A 49 -8.36 -4.50 0.99
CA ASP A 49 -8.56 -5.75 1.72
C ASP A 49 -7.27 -6.18 2.44
N LEU A 50 -6.13 -5.84 1.85
CA LEU A 50 -4.82 -6.17 2.41
C LEU A 50 -3.83 -5.06 2.07
N ALA A 51 -2.97 -4.70 3.01
CA ALA A 51 -1.89 -3.74 2.78
C ALA A 51 -0.54 -4.39 3.06
N VAL A 52 0.38 -4.26 2.10
CA VAL A 52 1.77 -4.69 2.25
C VAL A 52 2.62 -3.44 2.36
N ILE A 53 3.20 -3.22 3.53
CA ILE A 53 3.87 -1.97 3.86
C ILE A 53 5.33 -2.20 4.18
N ASP A 54 6.22 -1.47 3.50
CA ASP A 54 7.64 -1.49 3.83
C ASP A 54 7.86 -0.72 5.15
N ILE A 55 8.57 -1.34 6.08
CA ILE A 55 8.79 -0.78 7.41
C ILE A 55 9.80 0.38 7.37
N LYS A 56 10.73 0.36 6.43
CA LYS A 56 11.87 1.30 6.40
C LYS A 56 11.71 2.41 5.38
N MET A 57 10.55 3.06 5.35
CA MET A 57 10.37 4.20 4.46
C MET A 57 10.87 5.49 5.10
N PRO A 58 11.40 6.44 4.29
CA PRO A 58 11.79 7.74 4.81
C PRO A 58 10.57 8.53 5.31
N ARG A 59 10.79 9.41 6.27
CA ARG A 59 9.81 10.31 6.89
C ARG A 59 8.76 9.61 7.75
N MET A 60 8.06 8.65 7.20
CA MET A 60 7.04 7.90 7.93
C MET A 60 7.24 6.43 7.61
N ASP A 61 7.76 5.65 8.54
CA ASP A 61 7.98 4.22 8.33
C ASP A 61 6.67 3.44 8.47
N GLY A 62 6.73 2.15 8.15
CA GLY A 62 5.55 1.30 8.17
C GLY A 62 4.89 1.19 9.55
N GLU A 63 5.69 1.20 10.62
CA GLU A 63 5.14 1.13 11.97
C GLU A 63 4.37 2.40 12.33
N GLU A 64 4.91 3.55 12.00
CA GLU A 64 4.26 4.83 12.24
C GLU A 64 2.97 4.94 11.44
N LEU A 65 3.01 4.51 10.18
CA LEU A 65 1.83 4.50 9.33
C LEU A 65 0.71 3.65 9.93
N LEU A 66 1.05 2.45 10.41
CA LEU A 66 0.07 1.56 11.04
C LEU A 66 -0.55 2.19 12.28
N LYS A 67 0.26 2.86 13.10
CA LYS A 67 -0.26 3.53 14.29
C LYS A 67 -1.25 4.62 13.94
N LYS A 68 -0.94 5.41 12.92
CA LYS A 68 -1.84 6.49 12.48
C LYS A 68 -3.14 5.96 11.88
N LEU A 69 -3.06 4.87 11.13
CA LEU A 69 -4.26 4.26 10.56
C LEU A 69 -5.18 3.69 11.64
N ARG A 70 -4.61 3.13 12.71
CA ARG A 70 -5.40 2.58 13.81
C ARG A 70 -6.17 3.63 14.59
N LYS A 71 -5.70 4.88 14.59
CA LYS A 71 -6.38 5.96 15.30
C LYS A 71 -7.60 6.49 14.55
N LYS A 72 -7.77 6.07 13.33
CA LYS A 72 -8.92 6.44 12.52
C LYS A 72 -9.97 5.34 12.55
#